data_83deb988e41783c4fa11c5e23de0eb3f
#
_entry.id   83deb988e41783c4fa11c5e23de0eb3f
#
_cell.length_a   1.000
_cell.length_b   1.000
_cell.length_c   1.000
_cell.angle_alpha   90.00
_cell.angle_beta   90.00
_cell.angle_gamma   90.00
#
_symmetry.space_group_name_H-M   'P 1'
#
loop_
_entity.id
_entity.type
_entity.pdbx_description
1 polymer ?
#
loop_
_entity_poly.entity_id
_entity_poly.type
_entity_poly.pdbx_seq_one_letter_code
_entity_poly.pdbx_strand_id
1 'polypeptide(L)'
;RSVSRGLGDVYKRQDSTVLYIVSSMVKGLIKDVRDGNSDVEQIFVLTHNVFFHKETAFIDRRTEVCNDIHFWIISKDNNISSIRAYERTNPIKTSYELLWEELKSNTNASLITTQNIMRRILENYFSILGKTKDDTIVDSFSTIEEKMICRSLLSWINDGSHTIPDDLYIDSYTDSIDRYKEIFKAVFIKMGHESHYKMMMGVT
;
A
#
# COMPACT_ATOMS: atom_id res chain seq x y z
N ARG A 1 15.33 42.02 -15.50
CA ARG A 1 14.72 40.66 -15.54
C ARG A 1 15.37 39.84 -14.43
N SER A 2 14.87 39.91 -13.21
CA SER A 2 15.27 39.01 -12.13
C SER A 2 14.42 37.76 -12.25
N VAL A 3 15.05 36.64 -12.58
CA VAL A 3 14.42 35.33 -12.63
C VAL A 3 14.44 34.76 -11.21
N SER A 4 13.32 34.85 -10.53
CA SER A 4 13.09 34.15 -9.26
C SER A 4 12.99 32.63 -9.49
N ARG A 5 14.11 31.96 -9.72
CA ARG A 5 14.22 30.51 -9.84
C ARG A 5 14.57 29.78 -8.54
N GLY A 6 14.77 30.50 -7.43
CA GLY A 6 15.32 29.93 -6.21
C GLY A 6 14.31 29.49 -5.14
N LEU A 7 13.09 30.04 -5.11
CA LEU A 7 12.15 29.73 -4.02
C LEU A 7 11.40 28.40 -4.20
N GLY A 8 11.18 27.96 -5.42
CA GLY A 8 10.48 26.69 -5.68
C GLY A 8 11.28 25.45 -5.32
N ASP A 9 12.61 25.52 -5.38
CA ASP A 9 13.49 24.37 -5.08
C ASP A 9 13.80 24.23 -3.59
N VAL A 10 13.76 25.30 -2.83
CA VAL A 10 13.99 25.27 -1.37
C VAL A 10 12.81 24.60 -0.65
N TYR A 11 11.59 24.78 -1.13
CA TYR A 11 10.41 24.11 -0.58
C TYR A 11 10.29 22.63 -0.97
N LYS A 12 10.97 22.18 -2.03
CA LYS A 12 10.98 20.76 -2.44
C LYS A 12 11.99 19.90 -1.68
N ARG A 13 12.96 20.53 -1.01
CA ARG A 13 13.92 19.86 -0.12
C ARG A 13 13.59 20.20 1.33
N GLN A 14 12.42 19.86 1.80
CA GLN A 14 12.29 19.64 3.24
C GLN A 14 13.19 18.44 3.54
N ASP A 15 14.31 18.71 4.18
CA ASP A 15 15.23 17.68 4.64
C ASP A 15 14.41 16.65 5.44
N SER A 16 14.52 15.39 5.07
CA SER A 16 13.83 14.29 5.74
C SER A 16 14.08 14.29 7.25
N THR A 17 15.24 14.78 7.67
CA THR A 17 15.62 14.95 9.08
C THR A 17 14.74 16.00 9.77
N VAL A 18 14.52 17.14 9.14
CA VAL A 18 13.65 18.20 9.69
C VAL A 18 12.20 17.70 9.78
N LEU A 19 11.73 17.02 8.76
CA LEU A 19 10.41 16.42 8.72
C LEU A 19 10.22 15.41 9.87
N TYR A 20 11.21 14.55 10.09
CA TYR A 20 11.20 13.59 11.18
C TYR A 20 11.20 14.27 12.55
N ILE A 21 12.03 15.29 12.77
CA ILE A 21 12.09 16.04 14.03
C ILE A 21 10.75 16.71 14.33
N VAL A 22 10.18 17.41 13.35
CA VAL A 22 8.89 18.11 13.52
C VAL A 22 7.76 17.11 13.76
N SER A 23 7.72 15.99 13.04
CA SER A 23 6.70 14.95 13.27
C SER A 23 6.83 14.32 14.66
N SER A 24 8.05 14.13 15.16
CA SER A 24 8.31 13.61 16.51
C SER A 24 7.85 14.59 17.59
N MET A 25 8.07 15.89 17.39
CA MET A 25 7.54 16.92 18.30
C MET A 25 6.02 16.94 18.32
N VAL A 26 5.37 16.87 17.16
CA VAL A 26 3.90 16.81 17.08
C VAL A 26 3.36 15.55 17.76
N LYS A 27 4.00 14.39 17.56
CA LYS A 27 3.64 13.15 18.29
C LYS A 27 3.76 13.30 19.81
N GLY A 28 4.82 13.96 20.28
CA GLY A 28 5.01 14.28 21.69
C GLY A 28 3.85 15.12 22.24
N LEU A 29 3.49 16.19 21.56
CA LEU A 29 2.34 17.03 21.92
C LEU A 29 1.02 16.26 21.95
N ILE A 30 0.77 15.44 20.93
CA ILE A 30 -0.44 14.59 20.90
C ILE A 30 -0.47 13.65 22.10
N LYS A 31 0.66 13.06 22.45
CA LYS A 31 0.77 12.19 23.63
C LYS A 31 0.50 12.96 24.92
N ASP A 32 1.09 14.13 25.11
CA ASP A 32 0.90 14.96 26.30
C ASP A 32 -0.57 15.36 26.49
N VAL A 33 -1.27 15.69 25.38
CA VAL A 33 -2.71 15.97 25.41
C VAL A 33 -3.52 14.74 25.84
N ARG A 34 -3.21 13.58 25.31
CA ARG A 34 -3.88 12.31 25.68
C ARG A 34 -3.68 11.94 27.14
N ASP A 35 -2.47 12.14 27.62
CA ASP A 35 -2.07 11.78 28.97
C ASP A 35 -2.55 12.83 30.00
N GLY A 36 -3.22 13.91 29.56
CA GLY A 36 -3.68 15.01 30.41
C GLY A 36 -2.53 15.86 30.98
N ASN A 37 -1.37 15.81 30.37
CA ASN A 37 -0.15 16.54 30.78
C ASN A 37 0.01 17.90 30.09
N SER A 38 -1.03 18.38 29.41
CA SER A 38 -1.00 19.62 28.63
C SER A 38 -2.27 20.46 28.89
N ASP A 39 -2.11 21.78 28.89
CA ASP A 39 -3.23 22.72 28.89
C ASP A 39 -3.93 22.84 27.52
N VAL A 40 -3.38 22.16 26.48
CA VAL A 40 -3.97 22.08 25.16
C VAL A 40 -5.00 20.96 25.13
N GLU A 41 -6.23 21.29 24.73
CA GLU A 41 -7.33 20.30 24.66
C GLU A 41 -7.47 19.67 23.26
N GLN A 42 -7.02 20.38 22.20
CA GLN A 42 -7.21 19.93 20.83
C GLN A 42 -6.06 20.38 19.94
N ILE A 43 -5.64 19.51 19.02
CA ILE A 43 -4.58 19.77 18.04
C ILE A 43 -5.13 19.58 16.63
N PHE A 44 -4.97 20.59 15.77
CA PHE A 44 -5.24 20.52 14.35
C PHE A 44 -3.93 20.47 13.56
N VAL A 45 -3.74 19.42 12.77
CA VAL A 45 -2.56 19.26 11.91
C VAL A 45 -3.00 19.40 10.45
N LEU A 46 -2.60 20.50 9.80
CA LEU A 46 -2.88 20.74 8.39
C LEU A 46 -1.59 20.52 7.59
N THR A 47 -1.62 19.60 6.65
CA THR A 47 -0.46 19.32 5.80
C THR A 47 -0.89 18.85 4.42
N HIS A 48 -0.09 19.16 3.40
CA HIS A 48 -0.17 18.57 2.07
C HIS A 48 0.94 17.53 1.85
N ASN A 49 1.81 17.32 2.84
CA ASN A 49 2.90 16.36 2.77
C ASN A 49 2.44 15.00 3.29
N VAL A 50 2.34 14.03 2.39
CA VAL A 50 1.87 12.67 2.69
C VAL A 50 2.77 11.94 3.70
N PHE A 51 4.09 12.18 3.64
CA PHE A 51 5.03 11.57 4.61
C PHE A 51 4.83 12.15 6.00
N PHE A 52 4.68 13.46 6.12
CA PHE A 52 4.41 14.11 7.40
C PHE A 52 3.08 13.64 7.99
N HIS A 53 2.03 13.55 7.15
CA HIS A 53 0.75 12.99 7.56
C HIS A 53 0.91 11.56 8.08
N LYS A 54 1.59 10.69 7.32
CA LYS A 54 1.83 9.31 7.72
C LYS A 54 2.57 9.22 9.05
N GLU A 55 3.60 10.03 9.25
CA GLU A 55 4.38 10.05 10.49
C GLU A 55 3.54 10.54 11.68
N THR A 56 2.77 11.61 11.53
CA THR A 56 1.97 12.18 12.62
C THR A 56 0.70 11.39 12.91
N ALA A 57 0.11 10.74 11.89
CA ALA A 57 -1.09 9.93 12.01
C ALA A 57 -0.81 8.46 12.38
N PHE A 58 0.47 8.08 12.53
CA PHE A 58 0.84 6.72 12.89
C PHE A 58 0.37 6.41 14.32
N ILE A 59 -0.57 5.49 14.40
CA ILE A 59 -1.04 4.91 15.64
C ILE A 59 -0.36 3.55 15.76
N ASP A 60 0.30 3.29 16.89
CA ASP A 60 0.84 1.96 17.16
C ASP A 60 -0.34 0.96 17.14
N ARG A 61 -0.29 -0.01 16.24
CA ARG A 61 -1.35 -1.04 16.11
C ARG A 61 -1.51 -1.93 17.35
N ARG A 62 -0.62 -1.81 18.32
CA ARG A 62 -0.69 -2.51 19.61
C ARG A 62 -1.51 -1.74 20.65
N THR A 63 -1.72 -0.48 20.47
CA THR A 63 -2.64 0.33 21.26
C THR A 63 -4.01 0.33 20.60
N GLU A 64 -5.04 0.13 21.40
CA GLU A 64 -6.45 0.11 21.00
C GLU A 64 -6.81 1.33 20.11
N VAL A 65 -7.85 1.14 19.30
CA VAL A 65 -8.41 2.15 18.40
C VAL A 65 -8.40 3.53 19.07
N CYS A 66 -7.54 4.42 18.60
CA CYS A 66 -7.53 5.81 19.06
C CYS A 66 -8.82 6.48 18.64
N ASN A 67 -9.74 6.61 19.58
CA ASN A 67 -11.05 7.21 19.36
C ASN A 67 -11.01 8.74 19.25
N ASP A 68 -9.84 9.34 19.42
CA ASP A 68 -9.59 10.77 19.53
C ASP A 68 -8.96 11.40 18.27
N ILE A 69 -8.66 10.62 17.24
CA ILE A 69 -8.14 11.14 15.98
C ILE A 69 -9.23 11.11 14.91
N HIS A 70 -9.40 12.25 14.22
CA HIS A 70 -10.30 12.41 13.11
C HIS A 70 -9.56 12.92 11.87
N PHE A 71 -9.96 12.45 10.69
CA PHE A 71 -9.33 12.76 9.43
C PHE A 71 -10.26 13.51 8.49
N TRP A 72 -9.70 14.51 7.79
CA TRP A 72 -10.39 15.26 6.74
C TRP A 72 -9.48 15.44 5.54
N ILE A 73 -10.06 15.44 4.35
CA ILE A 73 -9.40 15.89 3.14
C ILE A 73 -10.01 17.19 2.69
N ILE A 74 -9.17 18.21 2.50
CA ILE A 74 -9.52 19.47 1.87
C ILE A 74 -9.07 19.38 0.42
N SER A 75 -10.02 19.55 -0.49
CA SER A 75 -9.76 19.56 -1.93
C SER A 75 -10.28 20.86 -2.54
N LYS A 76 -9.62 21.28 -3.65
CA LYS A 76 -10.05 22.42 -4.43
C LYS A 76 -10.21 21.98 -5.88
N ASP A 77 -11.41 22.11 -6.41
CA ASP A 77 -11.75 21.87 -7.81
C ASP A 77 -12.48 23.07 -8.37
N ASN A 78 -12.11 23.51 -9.58
CA ASN A 78 -12.71 24.64 -10.27
C ASN A 78 -12.93 25.88 -9.38
N ASN A 79 -11.94 26.25 -8.56
CA ASN A 79 -11.97 27.32 -7.57
C ASN A 79 -12.97 27.15 -6.41
N ILE A 80 -13.59 26.01 -6.29
CA ILE A 80 -14.46 25.66 -5.16
C ILE A 80 -13.66 24.77 -4.20
N SER A 81 -13.58 25.18 -2.94
CA SER A 81 -12.97 24.36 -1.89
C SER A 81 -14.04 23.50 -1.22
N SER A 82 -13.71 22.24 -1.01
CA SER A 82 -14.56 21.29 -0.28
C SER A 82 -13.77 20.61 0.82
N ILE A 83 -14.46 20.25 1.90
CA ILE A 83 -13.91 19.43 2.98
C ILE A 83 -14.71 18.15 3.10
N ARG A 84 -14.03 17.02 3.17
CA ARG A 84 -14.65 15.71 3.35
C ARG A 84 -14.14 15.06 4.62
N ALA A 85 -15.06 14.70 5.50
CA ALA A 85 -14.75 13.96 6.72
C ALA A 85 -14.57 12.48 6.43
N TYR A 86 -13.56 11.88 7.05
CA TYR A 86 -13.28 10.43 7.05
C TYR A 86 -13.36 9.86 8.46
N GLU A 87 -13.81 10.69 9.39
CA GLU A 87 -13.92 10.34 10.81
C GLU A 87 -12.62 9.74 11.35
N ARG A 88 -12.66 8.50 11.82
CA ARG A 88 -11.51 7.78 12.41
C ARG A 88 -10.72 6.96 11.39
N THR A 89 -11.18 6.87 10.16
CA THR A 89 -10.52 6.09 9.11
C THR A 89 -9.50 6.95 8.38
N ASN A 90 -8.21 6.60 8.46
CA ASN A 90 -7.19 7.32 7.72
C ASN A 90 -7.40 7.12 6.20
N PRO A 91 -7.68 8.20 5.44
CA PRO A 91 -7.93 8.10 4.01
C PRO A 91 -6.64 7.90 3.18
N ILE A 92 -5.48 8.14 3.79
CA ILE A 92 -4.19 8.00 3.10
C ILE A 92 -3.69 6.57 3.28
N LYS A 93 -3.75 5.82 2.20
CA LYS A 93 -3.30 4.43 2.12
C LYS A 93 -2.05 4.33 1.26
N THR A 94 -1.23 3.33 1.52
CA THR A 94 -0.11 3.01 0.63
C THR A 94 -0.63 2.39 -0.67
N SER A 95 0.15 2.49 -1.75
CA SER A 95 -0.18 1.80 -3.01
C SER A 95 -0.31 0.29 -2.81
N TYR A 96 0.43 -0.27 -1.86
CA TYR A 96 0.34 -1.68 -1.49
C TYR A 96 -1.00 -2.04 -0.84
N GLU A 97 -1.46 -1.22 0.10
CA GLU A 97 -2.78 -1.41 0.73
C GLU A 97 -3.92 -1.27 -0.28
N LEU A 98 -3.81 -0.31 -1.22
CA LEU A 98 -4.78 -0.14 -2.29
C LEU A 98 -4.86 -1.36 -3.23
N LEU A 99 -3.73 -1.99 -3.57
CA LEU A 99 -3.73 -3.23 -4.35
C LEU A 99 -4.50 -4.36 -3.65
N TRP A 100 -4.32 -4.52 -2.34
CA TRP A 100 -5.04 -5.53 -1.59
C TRP A 100 -6.55 -5.23 -1.49
N GLU A 101 -6.92 -3.97 -1.36
CA GLU A 101 -8.33 -3.57 -1.37
C GLU A 101 -8.99 -3.81 -2.72
N GLU A 102 -8.28 -3.48 -3.80
CA GLU A 102 -8.75 -3.75 -5.14
C GLU A 102 -8.91 -5.27 -5.37
N LEU A 103 -7.96 -6.08 -4.91
CA LEU A 103 -8.06 -7.55 -5.00
C LEU A 103 -9.28 -8.10 -4.24
N LYS A 104 -9.63 -7.50 -3.09
CA LYS A 104 -10.80 -7.91 -2.29
C LYS A 104 -12.13 -7.45 -2.89
N SER A 105 -12.19 -6.24 -3.36
CA SER A 105 -13.46 -5.59 -3.77
C SER A 105 -13.85 -5.91 -5.20
N ASN A 106 -12.90 -6.25 -6.05
CA ASN A 106 -13.11 -6.40 -7.48
C ASN A 106 -13.48 -7.84 -7.87
N THR A 107 -14.71 -8.22 -7.56
CA THR A 107 -15.25 -9.56 -7.88
C THR A 107 -15.51 -9.77 -9.38
N ASN A 108 -15.63 -8.67 -10.15
CA ASN A 108 -15.91 -8.68 -11.58
C ASN A 108 -14.71 -8.25 -12.44
N ALA A 109 -13.49 -8.24 -11.86
CA ALA A 109 -12.30 -7.91 -12.62
C ALA A 109 -12.00 -8.94 -13.69
N SER A 110 -11.44 -8.48 -14.81
CA SER A 110 -10.92 -9.40 -15.82
C SER A 110 -9.74 -10.20 -15.22
N LEU A 111 -9.47 -11.37 -15.82
CA LEU A 111 -8.33 -12.21 -15.44
C LEU A 111 -7.02 -11.38 -15.47
N ILE A 112 -6.80 -10.62 -16.52
CA ILE A 112 -5.60 -9.77 -16.71
C ILE A 112 -5.47 -8.75 -15.57
N THR A 113 -6.55 -8.06 -15.19
CA THR A 113 -6.53 -7.10 -14.09
C THR A 113 -6.20 -7.78 -12.78
N THR A 114 -6.83 -8.92 -12.48
CA THR A 114 -6.60 -9.69 -11.25
C THR A 114 -5.16 -10.19 -11.17
N GLN A 115 -4.62 -10.74 -12.26
CA GLN A 115 -3.22 -11.17 -12.34
C GLN A 115 -2.25 -10.01 -12.12
N ASN A 116 -2.48 -8.85 -12.73
CA ASN A 116 -1.64 -7.67 -12.55
C ASN A 116 -1.63 -7.18 -11.10
N ILE A 117 -2.77 -7.18 -10.42
CA ILE A 117 -2.86 -6.82 -9.00
C ILE A 117 -2.06 -7.80 -8.15
N MET A 118 -2.31 -9.11 -8.31
CA MET A 118 -1.61 -10.15 -7.55
C MET A 118 -0.09 -10.09 -7.78
N ARG A 119 0.33 -9.93 -9.03
CA ARG A 119 1.75 -9.77 -9.38
C ARG A 119 2.39 -8.59 -8.66
N ARG A 120 1.78 -7.41 -8.73
CA ARG A 120 2.30 -6.20 -8.07
C ARG A 120 2.39 -6.36 -6.55
N ILE A 121 1.48 -7.12 -5.96
CA ILE A 121 1.53 -7.47 -4.54
C ILE A 121 2.74 -8.37 -4.25
N LEU A 122 2.93 -9.44 -5.03
CA LEU A 122 4.06 -10.36 -4.88
C LEU A 122 5.40 -9.65 -5.09
N GLU A 123 5.50 -8.83 -6.13
CA GLU A 123 6.67 -8.02 -6.42
C GLU A 123 7.05 -7.11 -5.25
N ASN A 124 6.09 -6.32 -4.75
CA ASN A 124 6.34 -5.45 -3.61
C ASN A 124 6.79 -6.22 -2.38
N TYR A 125 6.13 -7.33 -2.07
CA TYR A 125 6.35 -8.03 -0.83
C TYR A 125 7.59 -8.92 -0.86
N PHE A 126 7.73 -9.75 -1.87
CA PHE A 126 8.82 -10.73 -1.95
C PHE A 126 10.06 -10.19 -2.65
N SER A 127 9.92 -9.51 -3.79
CA SER A 127 11.10 -9.08 -4.56
C SER A 127 11.68 -7.78 -4.01
N ILE A 128 10.88 -6.74 -3.81
CA ILE A 128 11.39 -5.41 -3.40
C ILE A 128 11.73 -5.40 -1.91
N LEU A 129 10.81 -5.84 -1.03
CA LEU A 129 11.00 -5.81 0.41
C LEU A 129 11.75 -7.04 0.92
N GLY A 130 11.34 -8.22 0.47
CA GLY A 130 11.87 -9.51 0.92
C GLY A 130 13.19 -9.91 0.26
N LYS A 131 13.57 -9.29 -0.87
CA LYS A 131 14.73 -9.67 -1.70
C LYS A 131 14.76 -11.17 -2.04
N THR A 132 13.59 -11.79 -2.13
CA THR A 132 13.42 -13.20 -2.46
C THR A 132 13.51 -13.35 -3.98
N LYS A 133 14.25 -14.35 -4.46
CA LYS A 133 14.34 -14.65 -5.89
C LYS A 133 13.07 -15.39 -6.34
N ASP A 134 12.59 -15.06 -7.53
CA ASP A 134 11.39 -15.67 -8.11
C ASP A 134 11.51 -17.19 -8.24
N ASP A 135 12.68 -17.72 -8.63
CA ASP A 135 12.93 -19.15 -8.70
C ASP A 135 12.72 -19.86 -7.36
N THR A 136 13.08 -19.22 -6.24
CA THR A 136 12.85 -19.77 -4.89
C THR A 136 11.36 -19.95 -4.62
N ILE A 137 10.55 -18.98 -5.05
CA ILE A 137 9.09 -19.04 -4.90
C ILE A 137 8.52 -20.14 -5.78
N VAL A 138 8.91 -20.20 -7.06
CA VAL A 138 8.43 -21.20 -8.02
C VAL A 138 8.81 -22.63 -7.58
N ASP A 139 10.03 -22.83 -7.10
CA ASP A 139 10.53 -24.15 -6.69
C ASP A 139 9.87 -24.67 -5.39
N SER A 140 9.17 -23.81 -4.64
CA SER A 140 8.37 -24.22 -3.50
C SER A 140 7.12 -25.05 -3.87
N PHE A 141 6.70 -25.02 -5.15
CA PHE A 141 5.58 -25.80 -5.66
C PHE A 141 6.00 -27.17 -6.16
N SER A 142 5.09 -28.16 -6.06
CA SER A 142 5.40 -29.55 -6.37
C SER A 142 5.00 -29.95 -7.80
N THR A 143 3.88 -29.40 -8.30
CA THR A 143 3.38 -29.79 -9.63
C THR A 143 3.86 -28.83 -10.71
N ILE A 144 3.99 -29.33 -11.93
CA ILE A 144 4.40 -28.53 -13.09
C ILE A 144 3.37 -27.42 -13.36
N GLU A 145 2.09 -27.74 -13.23
CA GLU A 145 1.00 -26.77 -13.43
C GLU A 145 1.09 -25.62 -12.45
N GLU A 146 1.21 -25.90 -11.14
CA GLU A 146 1.35 -24.84 -10.12
C GLU A 146 2.59 -23.97 -10.38
N LYS A 147 3.71 -24.59 -10.75
CA LYS A 147 4.93 -23.86 -11.12
C LYS A 147 4.72 -22.93 -12.31
N MET A 148 3.97 -23.38 -13.33
CA MET A 148 3.66 -22.57 -14.51
C MET A 148 2.79 -21.36 -14.14
N ILE A 149 1.72 -21.57 -13.37
CA ILE A 149 0.84 -20.49 -12.90
C ILE A 149 1.62 -19.52 -12.01
N CYS A 150 2.43 -20.04 -11.08
CA CYS A 150 3.27 -19.20 -10.23
C CYS A 150 4.27 -18.37 -11.06
N ARG A 151 4.90 -18.98 -12.05
CA ARG A 151 5.78 -18.28 -13.00
C ARG A 151 5.04 -17.17 -13.75
N SER A 152 3.84 -17.42 -14.23
CA SER A 152 3.06 -16.40 -14.93
C SER A 152 2.69 -15.22 -14.06
N LEU A 153 2.56 -15.43 -12.73
CA LEU A 153 2.39 -14.34 -11.76
C LEU A 153 3.67 -13.54 -11.50
N LEU A 154 4.85 -14.12 -11.69
CA LEU A 154 6.14 -13.52 -11.35
C LEU A 154 6.93 -13.02 -12.57
N SER A 155 6.73 -13.58 -13.77
CA SER A 155 7.65 -13.50 -14.91
C SER A 155 7.67 -12.19 -15.71
N TRP A 156 6.99 -11.13 -15.28
CA TRP A 156 7.05 -9.84 -15.98
C TRP A 156 8.23 -8.93 -15.57
N ILE A 157 9.07 -9.39 -14.67
CA ILE A 157 10.13 -8.56 -14.08
C ILE A 157 11.43 -8.57 -14.90
N ASN A 158 11.68 -9.61 -15.69
CA ASN A 158 13.01 -9.83 -16.28
C ASN A 158 13.13 -9.52 -17.79
N ASP A 159 12.06 -9.26 -18.49
CA ASP A 159 12.13 -8.97 -19.92
C ASP A 159 11.73 -7.54 -20.21
N GLY A 160 12.73 -6.68 -20.42
CA GLY A 160 12.55 -5.32 -20.98
C GLY A 160 12.01 -5.32 -22.42
N SER A 161 11.43 -6.41 -22.89
CA SER A 161 10.77 -6.56 -24.16
C SER A 161 9.25 -6.62 -23.96
N HIS A 162 8.58 -5.65 -24.57
CA HIS A 162 7.13 -5.47 -24.64
C HIS A 162 6.38 -6.56 -25.42
N THR A 163 6.77 -7.80 -25.31
CA THR A 163 6.06 -8.92 -25.92
C THR A 163 5.28 -9.65 -24.85
N ILE A 164 3.99 -9.35 -24.77
CA ILE A 164 2.99 -10.21 -24.17
C ILE A 164 3.09 -11.53 -24.94
N PRO A 165 3.33 -12.68 -24.30
CA PRO A 165 3.11 -13.96 -24.96
C PRO A 165 1.60 -14.09 -25.19
N ASP A 166 1.17 -13.79 -26.40
CA ASP A 166 -0.24 -13.79 -26.82
C ASP A 166 -0.87 -15.20 -26.83
N ASP A 167 -0.08 -16.25 -26.56
CA ASP A 167 -0.42 -17.63 -26.92
C ASP A 167 -0.81 -18.54 -25.76
N LEU A 168 -1.02 -18.03 -24.53
CA LEU A 168 -1.36 -18.90 -23.39
C LEU A 168 -2.68 -18.48 -22.68
N TYR A 169 -3.68 -18.06 -23.44
CA TYR A 169 -5.03 -17.91 -22.90
C TYR A 169 -5.79 -19.23 -23.04
N ILE A 170 -5.85 -20.00 -21.95
CA ILE A 170 -6.78 -21.13 -21.84
C ILE A 170 -8.16 -20.56 -21.66
N ASP A 171 -9.05 -20.93 -22.57
CA ASP A 171 -10.39 -20.37 -22.80
C ASP A 171 -11.48 -20.87 -21.81
N SER A 172 -11.17 -20.90 -20.50
CA SER A 172 -12.17 -21.14 -19.45
C SER A 172 -12.06 -20.07 -18.36
N TYR A 173 -12.78 -18.98 -18.58
CA TYR A 173 -12.63 -17.71 -17.89
C TYR A 173 -12.83 -17.71 -16.36
N THR A 174 -13.67 -18.56 -15.81
CA THR A 174 -14.00 -18.57 -14.38
C THR A 174 -13.09 -19.47 -13.56
N ASP A 175 -12.78 -20.67 -14.06
CA ASP A 175 -11.92 -21.63 -13.36
C ASP A 175 -10.46 -21.11 -13.24
N SER A 176 -10.04 -20.28 -14.19
CA SER A 176 -8.69 -19.75 -14.19
C SER A 176 -8.45 -18.67 -13.11
N ILE A 177 -9.38 -17.76 -12.85
CA ILE A 177 -9.21 -16.70 -11.85
C ILE A 177 -9.07 -17.30 -10.45
N ASP A 178 -9.92 -18.26 -10.11
CA ASP A 178 -9.89 -18.90 -8.79
C ASP A 178 -8.60 -19.71 -8.61
N ARG A 179 -8.13 -20.37 -9.67
CA ARG A 179 -6.85 -21.09 -9.64
C ARG A 179 -5.67 -20.15 -9.43
N TYR A 180 -5.66 -18.99 -10.06
CA TYR A 180 -4.64 -17.96 -9.81
C TYR A 180 -4.68 -17.43 -8.38
N LYS A 181 -5.86 -17.22 -7.81
CA LYS A 181 -6.03 -16.80 -6.41
C LYS A 181 -5.54 -17.88 -5.43
N GLU A 182 -5.80 -19.16 -5.73
CA GLU A 182 -5.28 -20.28 -4.94
C GLU A 182 -3.76 -20.31 -4.93
N ILE A 183 -3.12 -20.21 -6.09
CA ILE A 183 -1.65 -20.18 -6.19
C ILE A 183 -1.08 -18.94 -5.52
N PHE A 184 -1.69 -17.77 -5.72
CA PHE A 184 -1.30 -16.53 -5.04
C PHE A 184 -1.31 -16.70 -3.50
N LYS A 185 -2.38 -17.25 -2.94
CA LYS A 185 -2.46 -17.59 -1.51
C LYS A 185 -1.39 -18.60 -1.10
N ALA A 186 -1.21 -19.66 -1.90
CA ALA A 186 -0.24 -20.71 -1.64
C ALA A 186 1.21 -20.19 -1.60
N VAL A 187 1.56 -19.16 -2.39
CA VAL A 187 2.87 -18.48 -2.31
C VAL A 187 3.12 -17.99 -0.88
N PHE A 188 2.19 -17.25 -0.28
CA PHE A 188 2.36 -16.75 1.09
C PHE A 188 2.48 -17.87 2.12
N ILE A 189 1.70 -18.94 1.98
CA ILE A 189 1.74 -20.10 2.89
C ILE A 189 3.09 -20.80 2.77
N LYS A 190 3.52 -21.16 1.56
CA LYS A 190 4.76 -21.92 1.30
C LYS A 190 6.01 -21.13 1.70
N MET A 191 5.95 -19.80 1.57
CA MET A 191 7.04 -18.91 1.98
C MET A 191 6.99 -18.54 3.48
N GLY A 192 6.04 -19.08 4.27
CA GLY A 192 5.93 -18.84 5.71
C GLY A 192 5.30 -17.49 6.10
N HIS A 193 4.60 -16.84 5.17
CA HIS A 193 4.01 -15.51 5.33
C HIS A 193 2.47 -15.52 5.36
N GLU A 194 1.86 -16.63 5.77
CA GLU A 194 0.40 -16.79 5.84
C GLU A 194 -0.28 -15.73 6.70
N SER A 195 0.33 -15.37 7.83
CA SER A 195 -0.19 -14.34 8.74
C SER A 195 -0.33 -12.99 8.06
N HIS A 196 0.62 -12.63 7.19
CA HIS A 196 0.54 -11.41 6.39
C HIS A 196 -0.62 -11.45 5.40
N TYR A 197 -0.76 -12.57 4.68
CA TYR A 197 -1.89 -12.77 3.76
C TYR A 197 -3.23 -12.62 4.48
N LYS A 198 -3.42 -13.31 5.61
CA LYS A 198 -4.64 -13.24 6.41
C LYS A 198 -4.93 -11.81 6.88
N MET A 199 -3.93 -11.13 7.41
CA MET A 199 -4.05 -9.73 7.85
C MET A 199 -4.51 -8.82 6.70
N MET A 200 -3.89 -8.93 5.53
CA MET A 200 -4.20 -8.08 4.39
C MET A 200 -5.57 -8.41 3.77
N MET A 201 -5.96 -9.68 3.75
CA MET A 201 -7.28 -10.11 3.28
C MET A 201 -8.41 -9.84 4.30
N GLY A 202 -8.07 -9.60 5.57
CA GLY A 202 -9.04 -9.42 6.64
C GLY A 202 -9.74 -10.72 7.03
N VAL A 203 -9.06 -11.88 6.91
CA VAL A 203 -9.55 -13.20 7.32
C VAL A 203 -8.75 -13.69 8.52
N THR A 204 -9.44 -14.33 9.45
CA THR A 204 -8.84 -14.91 10.67
C THR A 204 -8.28 -16.30 10.44
#